data_b72833c6b4fefe88d9a8f78c205a15c9
#
_entry.id   b72833c6b4fefe88d9a8f78c205a15c9
#
_cell.length_a   1.000
_cell.length_b   1.000
_cell.length_c   1.000
_cell.angle_alpha   90.00
_cell.angle_beta   90.00
_cell.angle_gamma   90.00
#
_symmetry.space_group_name_H-M   'P 1'
#
loop_
_entity.id
_entity.type
_entity.pdbx_description
1 polymer ?
#
loop_
_entity_poly.entity_id
_entity_poly.type
_entity_poly.pdbx_seq_one_letter_code
_entity_poly.pdbx_strand_id
1 'polypeptide(L)'
;MRSRGHGVGGCLTKEVRKGRERVGFKLIDLLSGNEAELASVSGLGPRVGKYRVNVGNLSGLGAGSLQRAAEMADFIVIDEVGPMELTSWEFRKGVKSCLVSGKPMLVVLHESMKDPLITELAEHAGTVSVELTLHNREGISGQLPSEIALSLG
;
A
#
# COMPACT_ATOMS: atom_id res chain seq x y z
N MET A 1 8.32 -12.76 7.56
CA MET A 1 9.40 -12.28 6.66
C MET A 1 10.52 -11.61 7.43
N ARG A 2 10.28 -10.57 8.23
CA ARG A 2 11.35 -9.97 9.08
C ARG A 2 12.09 -10.99 9.96
N SER A 3 11.40 -12.02 10.42
CA SER A 3 12.00 -13.10 11.21
C SER A 3 12.99 -14.01 10.45
N ARG A 4 13.06 -13.90 9.11
CA ARG A 4 13.99 -14.65 8.25
C ARG A 4 15.15 -13.80 7.71
N GLY A 5 15.34 -12.58 8.24
CA GLY A 5 16.41 -11.69 7.84
C GLY A 5 16.15 -10.84 6.60
N HIS A 6 14.96 -10.94 5.97
CA HIS A 6 14.61 -10.12 4.82
C HIS A 6 14.06 -8.75 5.23
N GLY A 7 14.53 -7.70 4.56
CA GLY A 7 14.06 -6.35 4.71
C GLY A 7 12.71 -6.13 4.01
N VAL A 8 11.65 -5.84 4.77
CA VAL A 8 10.33 -5.51 4.21
C VAL A 8 10.12 -4.00 4.28
N GLY A 9 9.89 -3.39 3.13
CA GLY A 9 9.60 -1.96 3.00
C GLY A 9 8.25 -1.70 2.36
N GLY A 10 7.90 -0.44 2.23
CA GLY A 10 6.66 0.02 1.63
C GLY A 10 5.77 0.77 2.60
N CYS A 11 4.49 0.87 2.28
CA CYS A 11 3.51 1.67 3.00
C CYS A 11 2.27 0.85 3.34
N LEU A 12 1.85 0.93 4.60
CA LEU A 12 0.56 0.40 5.06
C LEU A 12 -0.40 1.52 5.41
N THR A 13 -1.68 1.27 5.21
CA THR A 13 -2.77 2.10 5.69
C THR A 13 -3.48 1.42 6.86
N LYS A 14 -3.70 2.14 7.93
CA LYS A 14 -4.40 1.65 9.13
C LYS A 14 -5.56 2.54 9.50
N GLU A 15 -6.70 1.94 9.82
CA GLU A 15 -7.87 2.67 10.33
C GLU A 15 -7.56 3.36 11.67
N VAL A 16 -8.09 4.56 11.81
CA VAL A 16 -8.15 5.29 13.09
C VAL A 16 -9.60 5.31 13.55
N ARG A 17 -9.84 4.79 14.74
CA ARG A 17 -11.18 4.71 15.35
C ARG A 17 -11.28 5.53 16.62
N LYS A 18 -12.47 6.10 16.82
CA LYS A 18 -12.89 6.73 18.08
C LYS A 18 -14.11 5.96 18.59
N GLY A 19 -13.89 5.09 19.57
CA GLY A 19 -14.89 4.10 19.96
C GLY A 19 -15.17 3.11 18.82
N ARG A 20 -16.44 2.99 18.41
CA ARG A 20 -16.87 2.12 17.30
C ARG A 20 -16.82 2.82 15.93
N GLU A 21 -16.63 4.14 15.92
CA GLU A 21 -16.63 4.92 14.68
C GLU A 21 -15.24 5.02 14.09
N ARG A 22 -15.13 4.76 12.76
CA ARG A 22 -13.93 5.03 11.99
C ARG A 22 -13.90 6.51 11.63
N VAL A 23 -12.89 7.22 12.14
CA VAL A 23 -12.73 8.68 11.98
C VAL A 23 -11.61 9.05 11.01
N GLY A 24 -10.80 8.12 10.58
CA GLY A 24 -9.72 8.37 9.64
C GLY A 24 -8.84 7.17 9.36
N PHE A 25 -7.71 7.47 8.74
CA PHE A 25 -6.67 6.52 8.37
C PHE A 25 -5.29 7.15 8.60
N LYS A 26 -4.32 6.31 8.91
CA LYS A 26 -2.91 6.70 8.98
C LYS A 26 -2.05 5.86 8.06
N LEU A 27 -1.00 6.48 7.54
CA LEU A 27 0.08 5.84 6.80
C LEU A 27 1.14 5.33 7.78
N ILE A 28 1.73 4.19 7.47
CA ILE A 28 2.85 3.61 8.22
C ILE A 28 3.95 3.23 7.23
N ASP A 29 5.13 3.81 7.39
CA ASP A 29 6.33 3.40 6.69
C ASP A 29 6.88 2.11 7.31
N LEU A 30 6.93 1.05 6.55
CA LEU A 30 7.36 -0.27 7.04
C LEU A 30 8.86 -0.35 7.39
N LEU A 31 9.71 0.45 6.75
CA LEU A 31 11.14 0.45 7.05
C LEU A 31 11.45 1.22 8.34
N SER A 32 10.92 2.43 8.47
CA SER A 32 11.22 3.31 9.61
C SER A 32 10.27 3.13 10.78
N GLY A 33 9.04 2.65 10.55
CA GLY A 33 7.96 2.63 11.53
C GLY A 33 7.30 4.00 11.76
N ASN A 34 7.68 5.03 11.00
CA ASN A 34 7.06 6.35 11.10
C ASN A 34 5.61 6.30 10.63
N GLU A 35 4.77 7.09 11.29
CA GLU A 35 3.35 7.20 11.01
C GLU A 35 2.94 8.64 10.72
N ALA A 36 1.94 8.83 9.85
CA ALA A 36 1.31 10.12 9.61
C ALA A 36 -0.18 9.94 9.28
N GLU A 37 -0.98 10.98 9.48
CA GLU A 37 -2.38 10.97 9.05
C GLU A 37 -2.45 10.87 7.52
N LEU A 38 -3.20 9.89 7.01
CA LEU A 38 -3.57 9.82 5.59
C LEU A 38 -4.83 10.63 5.31
N ALA A 39 -5.86 10.43 6.11
CA ALA A 39 -7.14 11.10 5.94
C ALA A 39 -7.93 11.11 7.25
N SER A 40 -8.78 12.12 7.41
CA SER A 40 -9.67 12.20 8.56
C SER A 40 -11.00 12.88 8.19
N VAL A 41 -12.03 12.67 9.01
CA VAL A 41 -13.34 13.33 8.83
C VAL A 41 -13.26 14.84 9.05
N SER A 42 -12.27 15.32 9.78
CA SER A 42 -12.03 16.74 10.11
C SER A 42 -10.90 17.38 9.32
N GLY A 43 -10.30 16.69 8.36
CA GLY A 43 -9.20 17.20 7.54
C GLY A 43 -9.61 18.33 6.57
N LEU A 44 -8.64 18.86 5.83
CA LEU A 44 -8.83 20.00 4.94
C LEU A 44 -8.61 19.69 3.45
N GLY A 45 -8.03 18.53 3.12
CA GLY A 45 -7.66 18.15 1.76
C GLY A 45 -8.83 17.66 0.89
N PRO A 46 -8.53 17.07 -0.27
CA PRO A 46 -9.51 16.49 -1.16
C PRO A 46 -10.42 15.49 -0.48
N ARG A 47 -11.67 15.45 -0.89
CA ARG A 47 -12.68 14.57 -0.29
C ARG A 47 -12.74 13.22 -0.97
N VAL A 48 -12.65 12.15 -0.18
CA VAL A 48 -12.91 10.77 -0.59
C VAL A 48 -13.91 10.17 0.41
N GLY A 49 -15.12 9.91 -0.04
CA GLY A 49 -16.22 9.54 0.85
C GLY A 49 -16.48 10.64 1.91
N LYS A 50 -16.48 10.29 3.18
CA LYS A 50 -16.62 11.24 4.29
C LYS A 50 -15.28 11.83 4.79
N TYR A 51 -14.16 11.37 4.24
CA TYR A 51 -12.82 11.75 4.69
C TYR A 51 -12.20 12.83 3.82
N ARG A 52 -11.27 13.57 4.40
CA ARG A 52 -10.40 14.54 3.74
C ARG A 52 -8.97 14.01 3.74
N VAL A 53 -8.35 13.92 2.58
CA VAL A 53 -7.01 13.33 2.40
C VAL A 53 -5.94 14.36 2.71
N ASN A 54 -4.98 13.99 3.55
CA ASN A 54 -3.76 14.79 3.78
C ASN A 54 -2.74 14.50 2.68
N VAL A 55 -2.86 15.21 1.56
CA VAL A 55 -1.99 15.01 0.40
C VAL A 55 -0.52 15.33 0.74
N GLY A 56 -0.27 16.25 1.66
CA GLY A 56 1.10 16.56 2.10
C GLY A 56 1.79 15.38 2.78
N ASN A 57 1.10 14.70 3.70
CA ASN A 57 1.63 13.50 4.35
C ASN A 57 1.76 12.33 3.36
N LEU A 58 0.81 12.21 2.44
CA LEU A 58 0.85 11.17 1.41
C LEU A 58 2.02 11.37 0.44
N SER A 59 2.28 12.62 0.02
CA SER A 59 3.41 12.98 -0.84
C SER A 59 4.76 12.92 -0.11
N GLY A 60 4.78 13.22 1.18
CA GLY A 60 5.99 13.16 2.01
C GLY A 60 6.29 11.73 2.51
N LEU A 61 5.57 11.30 3.55
CA LEU A 61 5.81 10.00 4.18
C LEU A 61 5.45 8.84 3.24
N GLY A 62 4.27 8.89 2.62
CA GLY A 62 3.78 7.82 1.74
C GLY A 62 4.71 7.58 0.56
N ALA A 63 4.94 8.59 -0.27
CA ALA A 63 5.85 8.48 -1.42
C ALA A 63 7.30 8.19 -1.00
N GLY A 64 7.76 8.82 0.08
CA GLY A 64 9.11 8.58 0.61
C GLY A 64 9.32 7.16 1.10
N SER A 65 8.30 6.53 1.71
CA SER A 65 8.37 5.12 2.13
C SER A 65 8.50 4.17 0.94
N LEU A 66 7.80 4.46 -0.16
CA LEU A 66 7.87 3.68 -1.39
C LEU A 66 9.23 3.82 -2.08
N GLN A 67 9.77 5.03 -2.13
CA GLN A 67 11.09 5.25 -2.69
C GLN A 67 12.18 4.50 -1.90
N ARG A 68 12.17 4.62 -0.58
CA ARG A 68 13.10 3.85 0.27
C ARG A 68 12.93 2.35 0.10
N ALA A 69 11.70 1.87 -0.04
CA ALA A 69 11.45 0.45 -0.28
C ALA A 69 12.02 -0.02 -1.62
N ALA A 70 11.82 0.75 -2.69
CA ALA A 70 12.38 0.45 -4.00
C ALA A 70 13.92 0.36 -3.98
N GLU A 71 14.58 1.16 -3.15
CA GLU A 71 16.05 1.18 -3.03
C GLU A 71 16.57 0.09 -2.08
N MET A 72 15.96 -0.09 -0.90
CA MET A 72 16.58 -0.76 0.25
C MET A 72 15.89 -2.05 0.69
N ALA A 73 14.62 -2.28 0.32
CA ALA A 73 13.90 -3.47 0.75
C ALA A 73 14.20 -4.69 -0.12
N ASP A 74 14.05 -5.89 0.43
CA ASP A 74 14.06 -7.15 -0.32
C ASP A 74 12.66 -7.50 -0.83
N PHE A 75 11.64 -7.04 -0.11
CA PHE A 75 10.23 -7.24 -0.43
C PHE A 75 9.42 -5.97 -0.15
N ILE A 76 8.51 -5.63 -1.05
CA ILE A 76 7.72 -4.40 -0.97
C ILE A 76 6.25 -4.74 -0.67
N VAL A 77 5.65 -4.00 0.26
CA VAL A 77 4.21 -4.08 0.55
C VAL A 77 3.58 -2.72 0.37
N ILE A 78 2.50 -2.66 -0.39
CA ILE A 78 1.67 -1.46 -0.57
C ILE A 78 0.21 -1.82 -0.26
N ASP A 79 -0.27 -1.35 0.85
CA ASP A 79 -1.66 -1.56 1.26
C ASP A 79 -2.29 -0.20 1.63
N GLU A 80 -3.04 0.39 0.73
CA GLU A 80 -3.51 -0.01 -0.59
C GLU A 80 -3.11 1.01 -1.69
N VAL A 81 -3.41 0.71 -2.94
CA VAL A 81 -3.48 1.67 -4.04
C VAL A 81 -4.94 1.90 -4.39
N GLY A 82 -5.51 2.98 -3.88
CA GLY A 82 -6.92 3.28 -3.97
C GLY A 82 -7.23 4.77 -4.14
N PRO A 83 -8.50 5.18 -3.97
CA PRO A 83 -8.93 6.55 -4.23
C PRO A 83 -8.22 7.63 -3.42
N MET A 84 -7.81 7.33 -2.18
CA MET A 84 -7.10 8.28 -1.34
C MET A 84 -5.65 8.43 -1.81
N GLU A 85 -4.96 7.33 -2.00
CA GLU A 85 -3.55 7.26 -2.37
C GLU A 85 -3.31 7.88 -3.75
N LEU A 86 -4.22 7.67 -4.68
CA LEU A 86 -4.12 8.20 -6.03
C LEU A 86 -4.39 9.71 -6.16
N THR A 87 -4.73 10.40 -5.07
CA THR A 87 -4.77 11.87 -5.04
C THR A 87 -3.39 12.51 -5.07
N SER A 88 -2.32 11.77 -4.74
CA SER A 88 -0.94 12.25 -4.76
C SER A 88 -0.19 11.79 -6.01
N TRP A 89 0.34 12.73 -6.77
CA TRP A 89 1.23 12.45 -7.89
C TRP A 89 2.54 11.80 -7.44
N GLU A 90 3.10 12.25 -6.33
CA GLU A 90 4.34 11.73 -5.76
C GLU A 90 4.16 10.27 -5.31
N PHE A 91 3.02 9.94 -4.71
CA PHE A 91 2.71 8.56 -4.34
C PHE A 91 2.61 7.66 -5.58
N ARG A 92 1.93 8.12 -6.65
CA ARG A 92 1.87 7.40 -7.94
C ARG A 92 3.26 7.12 -8.50
N LYS A 93 4.15 8.12 -8.47
CA LYS A 93 5.56 7.96 -8.89
C LYS A 93 6.29 6.94 -8.02
N GLY A 94 6.07 6.96 -6.71
CA GLY A 94 6.63 5.98 -5.77
C GLY A 94 6.20 4.55 -6.11
N VAL A 95 4.91 4.33 -6.40
CA VAL A 95 4.41 3.02 -6.84
C VAL A 95 5.09 2.56 -8.13
N LYS A 96 5.23 3.44 -9.11
CA LYS A 96 5.96 3.12 -10.36
C LYS A 96 7.43 2.80 -10.12
N SER A 97 8.09 3.52 -9.22
CA SER A 97 9.48 3.22 -8.84
C SER A 97 9.60 1.81 -8.21
N CYS A 98 8.65 1.42 -7.38
CA CYS A 98 8.59 0.07 -6.84
C CYS A 98 8.42 -0.97 -7.96
N LEU A 99 7.51 -0.73 -8.91
CA LEU A 99 7.27 -1.63 -10.04
C LEU A 99 8.53 -1.82 -10.90
N VAL A 100 9.20 -0.72 -11.25
CA VAL A 100 10.43 -0.73 -12.07
C VAL A 100 11.63 -1.34 -11.33
N SER A 101 11.62 -1.36 -10.00
CA SER A 101 12.69 -1.96 -9.20
C SER A 101 12.89 -3.46 -9.45
N GLY A 102 11.86 -4.14 -9.98
CA GLY A 102 11.86 -5.59 -10.21
C GLY A 102 11.84 -6.43 -8.93
N LYS A 103 11.67 -5.79 -7.78
CA LYS A 103 11.59 -6.50 -6.48
C LYS A 103 10.23 -7.17 -6.31
N PRO A 104 10.18 -8.32 -5.62
CA PRO A 104 8.90 -8.94 -5.27
C PRO A 104 8.02 -7.98 -4.48
N MET A 105 6.74 -7.91 -4.85
CA MET A 105 5.78 -6.97 -4.25
C MET A 105 4.47 -7.66 -3.90
N LEU A 106 3.85 -7.24 -2.80
CA LEU A 106 2.45 -7.46 -2.50
C LEU A 106 1.73 -6.11 -2.55
N VAL A 107 0.76 -6.00 -3.43
CA VAL A 107 -0.01 -4.76 -3.59
C VAL A 107 -1.48 -5.04 -3.44
N VAL A 108 -2.15 -4.30 -2.57
CA VAL A 108 -3.61 -4.31 -2.47
C VAL A 108 -4.16 -3.23 -3.39
N LEU A 109 -5.01 -3.63 -4.35
CA LEU A 109 -5.65 -2.75 -5.31
C LEU A 109 -7.12 -2.57 -4.97
N HIS A 110 -7.64 -1.35 -5.12
CA HIS A 110 -9.06 -1.10 -4.96
C HIS A 110 -9.83 -1.66 -6.17
N GLU A 111 -10.70 -2.64 -5.93
CA GLU A 111 -11.37 -3.45 -6.96
C GLU A 111 -12.14 -2.64 -8.00
N SER A 112 -12.93 -1.67 -7.55
CA SER A 112 -13.84 -0.92 -8.43
C SER A 112 -13.20 0.29 -9.11
N MET A 113 -11.93 0.57 -8.87
CA MET A 113 -11.27 1.77 -9.38
C MET A 113 -10.69 1.58 -10.76
N LYS A 114 -11.18 2.38 -11.71
CA LYS A 114 -10.64 2.44 -13.08
C LYS A 114 -9.56 3.52 -13.15
N ASP A 115 -8.32 3.13 -12.99
CA ASP A 115 -7.17 4.03 -13.06
C ASP A 115 -6.04 3.36 -13.85
N PRO A 116 -5.34 4.08 -14.75
CA PRO A 116 -4.25 3.52 -15.54
C PRO A 116 -3.15 2.85 -14.72
N LEU A 117 -2.83 3.37 -13.53
CA LEU A 117 -1.82 2.79 -12.65
C LEU A 117 -2.28 1.43 -12.10
N ILE A 118 -3.55 1.31 -11.72
CA ILE A 118 -4.11 0.04 -11.25
C ILE A 118 -4.09 -1.00 -12.36
N THR A 119 -4.46 -0.61 -13.58
CA THR A 119 -4.36 -1.48 -14.75
C THR A 119 -2.92 -1.92 -15.01
N GLU A 120 -1.97 -0.99 -14.99
CA GLU A 120 -0.54 -1.26 -15.17
C GLU A 120 -0.01 -2.28 -14.14
N LEU A 121 -0.39 -2.14 -12.88
CA LEU A 121 -0.02 -3.07 -11.81
C LEU A 121 -0.63 -4.46 -12.00
N ALA A 122 -1.92 -4.53 -12.34
CA ALA A 122 -2.64 -5.79 -12.51
C ALA A 122 -2.19 -6.57 -13.75
N GLU A 123 -1.82 -5.88 -14.83
CA GLU A 123 -1.42 -6.47 -16.11
C GLU A 123 0.10 -6.61 -16.29
N HIS A 124 0.89 -6.17 -15.30
CA HIS A 124 2.35 -6.27 -15.38
C HIS A 124 2.81 -7.72 -15.52
N ALA A 125 3.79 -7.95 -16.38
CA ALA A 125 4.35 -9.30 -16.60
C ALA A 125 4.88 -9.90 -15.29
N GLY A 126 4.43 -11.10 -14.96
CA GLY A 126 4.75 -11.78 -13.70
C GLY A 126 3.84 -11.43 -12.52
N THR A 127 2.82 -10.58 -12.71
CA THR A 127 1.79 -10.35 -11.69
C THR A 127 0.80 -11.51 -11.64
N VAL A 128 0.51 -11.97 -10.43
CA VAL A 128 -0.61 -12.86 -10.13
C VAL A 128 -1.66 -12.05 -9.38
N SER A 129 -2.81 -11.84 -10.02
CA SER A 129 -3.94 -11.13 -9.41
C SER A 129 -4.89 -12.11 -8.77
N VAL A 130 -5.28 -11.84 -7.53
CA VAL A 130 -6.25 -12.64 -6.78
C VAL A 130 -7.33 -11.72 -6.25
N GLU A 131 -8.58 -12.01 -6.59
CA GLU A 131 -9.73 -11.32 -6.01
C GLU A 131 -9.92 -11.78 -4.55
N LEU A 132 -9.89 -10.84 -3.62
CA LEU A 132 -10.06 -11.12 -2.20
C LEU A 132 -11.54 -11.01 -1.82
N THR A 133 -12.12 -12.13 -1.39
CA THR A 133 -13.52 -12.23 -0.95
C THR A 133 -13.60 -12.66 0.50
N LEU A 134 -14.79 -12.54 1.11
CA LEU A 134 -15.04 -13.04 2.46
C LEU A 134 -14.86 -14.57 2.56
N HIS A 135 -15.01 -15.29 1.44
CA HIS A 135 -14.92 -16.77 1.41
C HIS A 135 -13.48 -17.28 1.26
N ASN A 136 -12.59 -16.53 0.61
CA ASN A 136 -11.23 -17.00 0.31
C ASN A 136 -10.13 -16.35 1.14
N ARG A 137 -10.42 -15.27 1.88
CA ARG A 137 -9.42 -14.45 2.61
C ARG A 137 -8.57 -15.26 3.60
N GLU A 138 -9.15 -16.25 4.28
CA GLU A 138 -8.42 -17.07 5.26
C GLU A 138 -7.45 -18.02 4.56
N GLY A 139 -7.91 -18.65 3.46
CA GLY A 139 -7.07 -19.53 2.65
C GLY A 139 -5.89 -18.79 2.02
N ILE A 140 -6.17 -17.63 1.43
CA ILE A 140 -5.12 -16.77 0.82
C ILE A 140 -4.15 -16.28 1.88
N SER A 141 -4.63 -15.81 3.02
CA SER A 141 -3.79 -15.36 4.13
C SER A 141 -2.83 -16.46 4.63
N GLY A 142 -3.27 -17.72 4.62
CA GLY A 142 -2.43 -18.86 4.98
C GLY A 142 -1.38 -19.23 3.93
N GLN A 143 -1.65 -19.03 2.65
CA GLN A 143 -0.78 -19.41 1.52
C GLN A 143 0.26 -18.33 1.18
N LEU A 144 -0.11 -17.04 1.26
CA LEU A 144 0.73 -15.91 0.91
C LEU A 144 2.15 -15.94 1.50
N PRO A 145 2.37 -16.25 2.79
CA PRO A 145 3.71 -16.28 3.35
C PRO A 145 4.65 -17.28 2.67
N SER A 146 4.11 -18.41 2.21
CA SER A 146 4.89 -19.44 1.52
C SER A 146 5.22 -19.03 0.09
N GLU A 147 4.27 -18.47 -0.63
CA GLU A 147 4.47 -17.97 -2.01
C GLU A 147 5.48 -16.83 -2.04
N ILE A 148 5.36 -15.88 -1.09
CA ILE A 148 6.31 -14.79 -0.96
C ILE A 148 7.71 -15.31 -0.63
N ALA A 149 7.83 -16.30 0.26
CA ALA A 149 9.11 -16.90 0.60
C ALA A 149 9.80 -17.57 -0.61
N LEU A 150 9.02 -18.18 -1.51
CA LEU A 150 9.52 -18.75 -2.76
C LEU A 150 10.02 -17.67 -3.74
N SER A 151 9.39 -16.48 -3.74
CA SER A 151 9.82 -15.38 -4.61
C SER A 151 11.11 -14.69 -4.18
N LEU A 152 11.56 -14.94 -2.94
CA LEU A 152 12.79 -14.38 -2.37
C LEU A 152 13.98 -15.35 -2.40
N GLY A 153 13.76 -16.59 -2.74
CA GLY A 153 14.78 -17.64 -2.87
C GLY A 153 15.38 -17.66 -4.24
#